data_9fc1cd8f5d12ae8701137818935fa509
#
_entry.id   9fc1cd8f5d12ae8701137818935fa509
#
_cell.length_a   1.000
_cell.length_b   1.000
_cell.length_c   1.000
_cell.angle_alpha   90.00
_cell.angle_beta   90.00
_cell.angle_gamma   90.00
#
_symmetry.space_group_name_H-M   'P 1'
#
loop_
_entity.id
_entity.type
_entity.pdbx_description
1 polymer ?
#
loop_
_entity_poly.entity_id
_entity_poly.type
_entity_poly.pdbx_seq_one_letter_code
_entity_poly.pdbx_strand_id
1 'polypeptide(L)'
;MKKNNDNLYQEAVDRLLEMYQKGEMPEAVSWSIIRRRKGEVAIPSDKWSIGNQMLMYAYGTADARGFKQWNSVNRFVKQGSRAIHILAPCTKKITVKNPDTGMEEEKIFITGFRPIPVFRIEDTDGETVPVVDYTPEELPPLWEAAENLGIPVTYMPMCRAALGTYKLNENKVNLYSKDAVVYFHELAHAVEHNFVHNLTTLDGEIAEATAEFAAMVLCQITGIEGYEKQGFEYIARYAGKKKKTDKAESVLKMIMSIMSDVEKIVNIILDAAEGILPSKKAPKLEAV
;
A
#
# COMPACT_ATOMS: atom_id res chain seq x y z
N MET A 1 -22.01 -22.02 15.51
CA MET A 1 -21.00 -21.06 16.02
C MET A 1 -19.55 -21.54 15.87
N LYS A 2 -19.16 -22.75 16.34
CA LYS A 2 -17.77 -23.25 16.21
C LYS A 2 -17.26 -23.24 14.77
N LYS A 3 -18.01 -23.80 13.83
CA LYS A 3 -17.62 -23.92 12.40
C LYS A 3 -17.38 -22.58 11.70
N ASN A 4 -18.03 -21.51 12.13
CA ASN A 4 -17.85 -20.17 11.58
C ASN A 4 -16.58 -19.49 12.13
N ASN A 5 -16.25 -19.72 13.40
CA ASN A 5 -15.02 -19.20 14.01
C ASN A 5 -13.77 -19.88 13.43
N ASP A 6 -13.84 -21.18 13.11
CA ASP A 6 -12.74 -21.91 12.50
C ASP A 6 -12.44 -21.37 11.09
N ASN A 7 -13.47 -21.01 10.32
CA ASN A 7 -13.30 -20.39 9.00
C ASN A 7 -12.66 -18.99 9.09
N LEU A 8 -13.09 -18.16 10.03
CA LEU A 8 -12.54 -16.82 10.23
C LEU A 8 -11.10 -16.84 10.75
N TYR A 9 -10.79 -17.81 11.62
CA TYR A 9 -9.41 -18.07 12.05
C TYR A 9 -8.54 -18.48 10.85
N GLN A 10 -9.02 -19.42 10.03
CA GLN A 10 -8.29 -19.85 8.85
C GLN A 10 -8.07 -18.72 7.86
N GLU A 11 -9.06 -17.85 7.63
CA GLU A 11 -8.90 -16.66 6.79
C GLU A 11 -7.77 -15.76 7.29
N ALA A 12 -7.68 -15.52 8.60
CA ALA A 12 -6.59 -14.71 9.18
C ALA A 12 -5.22 -15.37 8.99
N VAL A 13 -5.14 -16.69 9.16
CA VAL A 13 -3.90 -17.47 8.93
C VAL A 13 -3.49 -17.42 7.45
N ASP A 14 -4.44 -17.61 6.54
CA ASP A 14 -4.19 -17.58 5.09
C ASP A 14 -3.64 -16.21 4.65
N ARG A 15 -4.13 -15.12 5.24
CA ARG A 15 -3.59 -13.77 4.97
C ARG A 15 -2.15 -13.59 5.43
N LEU A 16 -1.82 -14.07 6.62
CA LEU A 16 -0.43 -14.02 7.10
C LEU A 16 0.48 -14.90 6.24
N LEU A 17 0.00 -16.07 5.81
CA LEU A 17 0.75 -16.95 4.92
C LEU A 17 0.99 -16.31 3.56
N GLU A 18 0.00 -15.61 3.01
CA GLU A 18 0.15 -14.86 1.77
C GLU A 18 1.19 -13.73 1.89
N MET A 19 1.19 -12.97 2.99
CA MET A 19 2.23 -11.97 3.28
C MET A 19 3.62 -12.61 3.35
N TYR A 20 3.72 -13.78 3.97
CA TYR A 20 4.98 -14.53 4.02
C TYR A 20 5.48 -14.91 2.62
N GLN A 21 4.59 -15.49 1.79
CA GLN A 21 4.91 -15.92 0.43
C GLN A 21 5.34 -14.77 -0.49
N LYS A 22 4.83 -13.56 -0.23
CA LYS A 22 5.18 -12.35 -0.96
C LYS A 22 6.42 -11.63 -0.41
N GLY A 23 6.98 -12.10 0.72
CA GLY A 23 8.09 -11.42 1.40
C GLY A 23 7.73 -10.12 2.12
N GLU A 24 6.44 -9.84 2.33
CA GLU A 24 5.92 -8.58 2.88
C GLU A 24 6.00 -8.50 4.42
N MET A 25 6.26 -9.61 5.11
CA MET A 25 6.29 -9.65 6.59
C MET A 25 7.30 -8.69 7.24
N PRO A 26 8.57 -8.57 6.77
CA PRO A 26 9.52 -7.64 7.36
C PRO A 26 9.06 -6.19 7.32
N GLU A 27 8.42 -5.79 6.22
CA GLU A 27 7.88 -4.44 6.06
C GLU A 27 6.72 -4.19 7.02
N ALA A 28 5.75 -5.10 7.12
CA ALA A 28 4.63 -5.00 8.06
C ALA A 28 5.09 -4.92 9.52
N VAL A 29 6.13 -5.68 9.89
CA VAL A 29 6.75 -5.60 11.22
C VAL A 29 7.41 -4.24 11.42
N SER A 30 8.13 -3.72 10.43
CA SER A 30 8.77 -2.41 10.50
C SER A 30 7.74 -1.29 10.72
N TRP A 31 6.63 -1.29 9.98
CA TRP A 31 5.53 -0.36 10.17
C TRP A 31 4.94 -0.42 11.59
N SER A 32 4.77 -1.63 12.13
CA SER A 32 4.28 -1.82 13.50
C SER A 32 5.22 -1.23 14.55
N ILE A 33 6.52 -1.39 14.36
CA ILE A 33 7.55 -0.87 15.26
C ILE A 33 7.62 0.66 15.17
N ILE A 34 7.69 1.21 13.97
CA ILE A 34 7.76 2.67 13.72
C ILE A 34 6.56 3.35 14.36
N ARG A 35 5.36 2.84 14.14
CA ARG A 35 4.13 3.40 14.71
C ARG A 35 4.18 3.47 16.24
N ARG A 36 4.61 2.40 16.90
CA ARG A 36 4.75 2.36 18.37
C ARG A 36 5.80 3.34 18.88
N ARG A 37 6.88 3.54 18.13
CA ARG A 37 7.98 4.43 18.53
C ARG A 37 7.65 5.91 18.33
N LYS A 38 6.96 6.25 17.27
CA LYS A 38 6.52 7.63 17.03
C LYS A 38 5.54 8.12 18.11
N GLY A 39 4.69 7.24 18.67
CA GLY A 39 3.92 7.48 19.90
C GLY A 39 2.98 8.70 19.91
N GLU A 40 2.89 9.43 18.81
CA GLU A 40 2.21 10.73 18.71
C GLU A 40 0.70 10.61 18.75
N VAL A 41 0.18 9.44 18.43
CA VAL A 41 -1.26 9.18 18.34
C VAL A 41 -1.61 7.88 19.04
N ALA A 42 -2.40 7.97 20.10
CA ALA A 42 -2.90 6.79 20.81
C ALA A 42 -4.05 6.11 20.04
N ILE A 43 -3.72 5.11 19.23
CA ILE A 43 -4.68 4.28 18.52
C ILE A 43 -4.87 2.96 19.28
N PRO A 44 -6.10 2.43 19.46
CA PRO A 44 -6.33 1.18 20.20
C PRO A 44 -5.49 -0.01 19.71
N SER A 45 -5.22 -0.07 18.40
CA SER A 45 -4.40 -1.12 17.78
C SER A 45 -2.91 -1.07 18.14
N ASP A 46 -2.40 0.01 18.75
CA ASP A 46 -1.01 0.07 19.24
C ASP A 46 -0.74 -0.94 20.37
N LYS A 47 -1.77 -1.29 21.11
CA LYS A 47 -1.72 -2.29 22.18
C LYS A 47 -1.87 -3.74 21.67
N TRP A 48 -2.16 -3.93 20.39
CA TRP A 48 -2.28 -5.26 19.83
C TRP A 48 -0.92 -5.93 19.64
N SER A 49 -0.93 -7.26 19.58
CA SER A 49 0.27 -8.00 19.18
C SER A 49 0.74 -7.59 17.78
N ILE A 50 2.02 -7.77 17.49
CA ILE A 50 2.55 -7.50 16.15
C ILE A 50 1.76 -8.29 15.09
N GLY A 51 1.44 -9.57 15.35
CA GLY A 51 0.63 -10.39 14.43
C GLY A 51 -0.75 -9.78 14.11
N ASN A 52 -1.42 -9.17 15.09
CA ASN A 52 -2.69 -8.49 14.86
C ASN A 52 -2.52 -7.16 14.10
N GLN A 53 -1.41 -6.45 14.31
CA GLN A 53 -1.10 -5.26 13.52
C GLN A 53 -0.76 -5.64 12.07
N MET A 54 -0.03 -6.72 11.86
CA MET A 54 0.22 -7.26 10.51
C MET A 54 -1.08 -7.66 9.81
N LEU A 55 -2.01 -8.32 10.52
CA LEU A 55 -3.34 -8.61 9.98
C LEU A 55 -4.08 -7.33 9.57
N MET A 56 -4.06 -6.30 10.42
CA MET A 56 -4.67 -5.01 10.10
C MET A 56 -4.09 -4.43 8.79
N TYR A 57 -2.77 -4.42 8.64
CA TYR A 57 -2.11 -3.96 7.41
C TYR A 57 -2.45 -4.84 6.20
N ALA A 58 -2.50 -6.16 6.38
CA ALA A 58 -2.90 -7.09 5.33
C ALA A 58 -4.35 -6.87 4.84
N TYR A 59 -5.17 -6.19 5.63
CA TYR A 59 -6.50 -5.72 5.24
C TYR A 59 -6.49 -4.30 4.64
N GLY A 60 -5.31 -3.69 4.46
CA GLY A 60 -5.15 -2.39 3.81
C GLY A 60 -5.63 -1.21 4.65
N THR A 61 -5.43 -1.25 5.97
CA THR A 61 -5.82 -0.14 6.85
C THR A 61 -4.73 0.19 7.88
N ALA A 62 -4.65 1.47 8.25
CA ALA A 62 -3.77 1.97 9.29
C ALA A 62 -4.43 2.03 10.67
N ASP A 63 -5.77 2.05 10.72
CA ASP A 63 -6.54 2.08 11.96
C ASP A 63 -7.78 1.17 11.83
N ALA A 64 -7.88 0.24 12.76
CA ALA A 64 -9.04 -0.62 12.88
C ALA A 64 -9.47 -0.71 14.35
N ARG A 65 -10.77 -0.62 14.59
CA ARG A 65 -11.34 -0.60 15.94
C ARG A 65 -12.61 -1.43 16.02
N GLY A 66 -12.94 -1.88 17.21
CA GLY A 66 -14.25 -2.47 17.47
C GLY A 66 -15.38 -1.44 17.29
N PHE A 67 -16.58 -1.90 16.98
CA PHE A 67 -17.77 -1.06 16.73
C PHE A 67 -17.98 0.02 17.81
N LYS A 68 -17.90 -0.36 19.10
CA LYS A 68 -18.05 0.57 20.22
C LYS A 68 -16.90 1.59 20.31
N GLN A 69 -15.70 1.21 19.90
CA GLN A 69 -14.54 2.11 19.92
C GLN A 69 -14.66 3.18 18.83
N TRP A 70 -15.24 2.86 17.68
CA TRP A 70 -15.56 3.85 16.64
C TRP A 70 -16.60 4.85 17.15
N ASN A 71 -17.68 4.36 17.76
CA ASN A 71 -18.71 5.23 18.32
C ASN A 71 -18.15 6.17 19.40
N SER A 72 -17.16 5.72 20.19
CA SER A 72 -16.56 6.56 21.24
C SER A 72 -15.73 7.73 20.74
N VAL A 73 -15.40 7.75 19.45
CA VAL A 73 -14.70 8.85 18.75
C VAL A 73 -15.60 9.52 17.69
N ASN A 74 -16.92 9.41 17.86
CA ASN A 74 -17.94 9.99 16.96
C ASN A 74 -17.78 9.54 15.49
N ARG A 75 -17.33 8.30 15.30
CA ARG A 75 -17.33 7.65 13.98
C ARG A 75 -18.24 6.44 13.98
N PHE A 76 -18.90 6.23 12.86
CA PHE A 76 -19.92 5.20 12.70
C PHE A 76 -19.58 4.29 11.53
N VAL A 77 -19.67 2.98 11.77
CA VAL A 77 -19.46 1.98 10.71
C VAL A 77 -20.55 2.12 9.66
N LYS A 78 -20.17 2.24 8.41
CA LYS A 78 -21.09 2.35 7.26
C LYS A 78 -21.95 1.11 7.15
N GLN A 79 -23.21 1.28 6.80
CA GLN A 79 -24.11 0.16 6.57
C GLN A 79 -23.59 -0.76 5.46
N GLY A 80 -23.58 -2.06 5.69
CA GLY A 80 -23.07 -3.05 4.74
C GLY A 80 -21.57 -3.31 4.81
N SER A 81 -20.81 -2.58 5.63
CA SER A 81 -19.39 -2.83 5.84
C SER A 81 -19.14 -4.21 6.45
N ARG A 82 -18.10 -4.89 5.97
CA ARG A 82 -17.68 -6.20 6.53
C ARG A 82 -16.55 -6.01 7.54
N ALA A 83 -16.71 -6.64 8.70
CA ALA A 83 -15.65 -6.67 9.70
C ALA A 83 -14.43 -7.44 9.16
N ILE A 84 -13.25 -6.95 9.49
CA ILE A 84 -12.01 -7.72 9.44
C ILE A 84 -11.81 -8.41 10.79
N HIS A 85 -10.99 -9.46 10.85
CA HIS A 85 -10.83 -10.23 12.07
C HIS A 85 -9.38 -10.23 12.55
N ILE A 86 -9.18 -9.87 13.81
CA ILE A 86 -7.93 -10.06 14.54
C ILE A 86 -8.05 -11.25 15.48
N LEU A 87 -6.94 -11.76 15.99
CA LEU A 87 -6.89 -12.98 16.79
C LEU A 87 -6.63 -12.66 18.27
N ALA A 88 -7.57 -12.98 19.13
CA ALA A 88 -7.38 -12.89 20.58
C ALA A 88 -7.06 -14.27 21.16
N PRO A 89 -6.07 -14.39 22.08
CA PRO A 89 -5.74 -15.66 22.71
C PRO A 89 -6.86 -16.11 23.63
N CYS A 90 -7.17 -17.39 23.59
CA CYS A 90 -7.95 -18.08 24.59
C CYS A 90 -7.00 -18.62 25.66
N THR A 91 -7.14 -18.20 26.90
CA THR A 91 -6.23 -18.57 27.96
C THR A 91 -6.89 -19.44 29.01
N LYS A 92 -6.11 -20.36 29.60
CA LYS A 92 -6.49 -21.16 30.77
C LYS A 92 -5.45 -20.96 31.85
N LYS A 93 -5.91 -20.65 33.04
CA LYS A 93 -5.07 -20.63 34.25
C LYS A 93 -4.94 -22.04 34.79
N ILE A 94 -3.74 -22.47 35.08
CA ILE A 94 -3.45 -23.78 35.70
C ILE A 94 -2.50 -23.51 36.86
N THR A 95 -2.81 -24.10 38.02
CA THR A 95 -1.90 -24.10 39.16
C THR A 95 -0.87 -25.21 38.96
N VAL A 96 0.40 -24.86 38.96
CA VAL A 96 1.52 -25.79 38.79
C VAL A 96 2.44 -25.68 39.99
N LYS A 97 2.88 -26.80 40.56
CA LYS A 97 3.92 -26.79 41.60
C LYS A 97 5.25 -26.46 40.95
N ASN A 98 5.92 -25.44 41.43
CA ASN A 98 7.28 -25.12 41.07
C ASN A 98 8.21 -26.27 41.59
N PRO A 99 8.95 -26.95 40.70
CA PRO A 99 9.78 -28.11 41.10
C PRO A 99 10.93 -27.72 42.04
N ASP A 100 11.38 -26.47 42.03
CA ASP A 100 12.52 -26.03 42.81
C ASP A 100 12.15 -25.52 44.21
N THR A 101 10.95 -24.93 44.32
CA THR A 101 10.46 -24.31 45.58
C THR A 101 9.33 -25.08 46.26
N GLY A 102 8.68 -26.02 45.56
CA GLY A 102 7.50 -26.74 46.03
C GLY A 102 6.26 -25.89 46.18
N MET A 103 6.29 -24.59 45.88
CA MET A 103 5.20 -23.65 45.98
C MET A 103 4.27 -23.78 44.78
N GLU A 104 2.98 -23.50 44.98
CA GLU A 104 1.98 -23.42 43.91
C GLU A 104 2.09 -22.07 43.20
N GLU A 105 2.25 -22.11 41.88
CA GLU A 105 2.29 -20.94 40.98
C GLU A 105 1.15 -21.02 39.96
N GLU A 106 0.42 -19.91 39.78
CA GLU A 106 -0.53 -19.81 38.66
C GLU A 106 0.22 -19.55 37.34
N LYS A 107 0.09 -20.46 36.37
CA LYS A 107 0.59 -20.29 35.01
C LYS A 107 -0.55 -20.14 34.02
N ILE A 108 -0.42 -19.17 33.11
CA ILE A 108 -1.40 -18.92 32.06
C ILE A 108 -0.94 -19.64 30.78
N PHE A 109 -1.76 -20.53 30.28
CA PHE A 109 -1.51 -21.24 29.02
C PHE A 109 -2.47 -20.73 27.93
N ILE A 110 -1.95 -20.54 26.71
CA ILE A 110 -2.74 -20.26 25.52
C ILE A 110 -3.27 -21.60 25.00
N THR A 111 -4.59 -21.74 24.97
CA THR A 111 -5.28 -22.95 24.50
C THR A 111 -5.80 -22.84 23.08
N GLY A 112 -5.68 -21.67 22.45
CA GLY A 112 -6.10 -21.38 21.08
C GLY A 112 -6.31 -19.89 20.87
N PHE A 113 -6.90 -19.57 19.73
CA PHE A 113 -7.24 -18.19 19.36
C PHE A 113 -8.70 -18.11 18.93
N ARG A 114 -9.31 -16.96 19.14
CA ARG A 114 -10.65 -16.65 18.64
C ARG A 114 -10.62 -15.39 17.78
N PRO A 115 -11.38 -15.34 16.67
CA PRO A 115 -11.50 -14.15 15.85
C PRO A 115 -12.29 -13.06 16.59
N ILE A 116 -11.79 -11.83 16.54
CA ILE A 116 -12.44 -10.64 17.07
C ILE A 116 -12.75 -9.70 15.90
N PRO A 117 -14.03 -9.35 15.70
CA PRO A 117 -14.40 -8.43 14.62
C PRO A 117 -13.98 -7.00 14.95
N VAL A 118 -13.31 -6.37 14.00
CA VAL A 118 -12.97 -4.94 14.00
C VAL A 118 -13.27 -4.35 12.62
N PHE A 119 -13.47 -3.04 12.55
CA PHE A 119 -13.79 -2.34 11.31
C PHE A 119 -12.69 -1.36 10.99
N ARG A 120 -12.36 -1.22 9.71
CA ARG A 120 -11.32 -0.32 9.19
C ARG A 120 -11.84 1.12 9.24
N ILE A 121 -10.94 2.09 9.35
CA ILE A 121 -11.28 3.51 9.29
C ILE A 121 -11.98 3.87 7.96
N GLU A 122 -11.59 3.26 6.85
CA GLU A 122 -12.15 3.47 5.51
C GLU A 122 -13.62 3.04 5.42
N ASP A 123 -14.03 2.13 6.31
CA ASP A 123 -15.40 1.62 6.41
C ASP A 123 -16.25 2.41 7.41
N THR A 124 -15.80 3.61 7.82
CA THR A 124 -16.50 4.47 8.78
C THR A 124 -16.68 5.89 8.27
N ASP A 125 -17.73 6.56 8.74
CA ASP A 125 -17.97 7.99 8.57
C ASP A 125 -18.07 8.69 9.92
N GLY A 126 -17.84 10.00 9.96
CA GLY A 126 -17.92 10.82 11.16
C GLY A 126 -16.73 11.76 11.34
N GLU A 127 -16.40 12.10 12.58
CA GLU A 127 -15.33 13.04 12.89
C GLU A 127 -13.95 12.53 12.42
N THR A 128 -13.06 13.45 12.08
CA THR A 128 -11.67 13.11 11.78
C THR A 128 -10.97 12.61 13.03
N VAL A 129 -10.27 11.50 12.90
CA VAL A 129 -9.39 10.98 13.96
C VAL A 129 -7.93 11.23 13.59
N PRO A 130 -7.05 11.40 14.56
CA PRO A 130 -5.62 11.51 14.30
C PRO A 130 -5.12 10.30 13.50
N VAL A 131 -4.35 10.55 12.47
CA VAL A 131 -3.73 9.52 11.62
C VAL A 131 -2.24 9.51 11.88
N VAL A 132 -1.64 8.32 11.96
CA VAL A 132 -0.19 8.19 12.06
C VAL A 132 0.43 8.59 10.72
N ASP A 133 1.41 9.47 10.77
CA ASP A 133 2.23 9.82 9.61
C ASP A 133 3.26 8.71 9.36
N TYR A 134 3.19 8.09 8.20
CA TYR A 134 4.12 7.05 7.75
C TYR A 134 5.20 7.57 6.81
N THR A 135 5.26 8.88 6.59
CA THR A 135 6.29 9.50 5.75
C THR A 135 7.69 9.12 6.27
N PRO A 136 8.58 8.58 5.43
CA PRO A 136 9.93 8.26 5.82
C PRO A 136 10.74 9.53 6.12
N GLU A 137 11.81 9.39 6.91
CA GLU A 137 12.72 10.50 7.19
C GLU A 137 13.44 10.97 5.94
N GLU A 138 13.81 10.04 5.06
CA GLU A 138 14.41 10.31 3.75
C GLU A 138 13.34 10.13 2.68
N LEU A 139 13.00 11.20 1.99
CA LEU A 139 12.07 11.20 0.87
C LEU A 139 12.76 10.68 -0.40
N PRO A 140 12.03 10.09 -1.35
CA PRO A 140 12.61 9.67 -2.62
C PRO A 140 13.14 10.89 -3.40
N PRO A 141 14.14 10.71 -4.27
CA PRO A 141 14.61 11.76 -5.15
C PRO A 141 13.47 12.38 -5.97
N LEU A 142 13.61 13.65 -6.34
CA LEU A 142 12.62 14.40 -7.13
C LEU A 142 11.24 14.51 -6.43
N TRP A 143 11.20 14.46 -5.11
CA TRP A 143 9.96 14.63 -4.34
C TRP A 143 9.28 15.96 -4.62
N GLU A 144 10.08 17.01 -4.79
CA GLU A 144 9.63 18.37 -5.10
C GLU A 144 8.80 18.42 -6.39
N ALA A 145 9.01 17.48 -7.31
CA ALA A 145 8.22 17.41 -8.55
C ALA A 145 6.73 17.19 -8.25
N ALA A 146 6.40 16.26 -7.35
CA ALA A 146 5.02 16.01 -6.96
C ALA A 146 4.39 17.23 -6.28
N GLU A 147 5.12 17.88 -5.37
CA GLU A 147 4.68 19.10 -4.66
C GLU A 147 4.41 20.23 -5.64
N ASN A 148 5.36 20.53 -6.53
CA ASN A 148 5.27 21.59 -7.52
C ASN A 148 4.16 21.35 -8.56
N LEU A 149 3.88 20.08 -8.90
CA LEU A 149 2.77 19.71 -9.79
C LEU A 149 1.41 19.69 -9.07
N GLY A 150 1.38 19.88 -7.75
CA GLY A 150 0.15 19.81 -6.96
C GLY A 150 -0.45 18.39 -6.91
N ILE A 151 0.39 17.35 -6.93
CA ILE A 151 0.01 15.96 -6.80
C ILE A 151 0.27 15.52 -5.36
N PRO A 152 -0.76 15.40 -4.49
CA PRO A 152 -0.57 14.94 -3.12
C PRO A 152 -0.04 13.52 -3.08
N VAL A 153 1.03 13.30 -2.33
CA VAL A 153 1.60 11.97 -2.07
C VAL A 153 1.44 11.65 -0.59
N THR A 154 0.95 10.46 -0.27
CA THR A 154 0.76 10.03 1.11
C THR A 154 1.32 8.64 1.30
N TYR A 155 2.19 8.48 2.30
CA TYR A 155 2.63 7.17 2.75
C TYR A 155 1.56 6.54 3.62
N MET A 156 1.25 5.30 3.35
CA MET A 156 0.26 4.50 4.05
C MET A 156 0.88 3.15 4.44
N PRO A 157 0.37 2.51 5.49
CA PRO A 157 0.79 1.14 5.77
C PRO A 157 0.40 0.22 4.62
N MET A 158 1.17 -0.86 4.48
CA MET A 158 1.09 -1.85 3.41
C MET A 158 -0.34 -2.11 2.90
N CYS A 159 -0.50 -2.09 1.59
CA CYS A 159 -1.71 -2.57 0.92
C CYS A 159 -1.44 -3.92 0.27
N ARG A 160 -2.38 -4.86 0.42
CA ARG A 160 -2.28 -6.22 -0.12
C ARG A 160 -2.22 -6.29 -1.66
N ALA A 161 -2.76 -5.29 -2.33
CA ALA A 161 -2.99 -5.34 -3.77
C ALA A 161 -1.89 -4.66 -4.60
N ALA A 162 -1.17 -3.69 -4.02
CA ALA A 162 -0.20 -2.87 -4.72
C ALA A 162 0.82 -2.27 -3.76
N LEU A 163 2.00 -1.93 -4.25
CA LEU A 163 3.03 -1.20 -3.51
C LEU A 163 2.82 0.32 -3.58
N GLY A 164 2.06 0.78 -4.56
CA GLY A 164 1.60 2.15 -4.74
C GLY A 164 0.26 2.17 -5.47
N THR A 165 -0.40 3.31 -5.50
CA THR A 165 -1.60 3.55 -6.32
C THR A 165 -1.75 5.03 -6.65
N TYR A 166 -1.94 5.34 -7.92
CA TYR A 166 -2.44 6.65 -8.33
C TYR A 166 -3.97 6.63 -8.40
N LYS A 167 -4.63 7.45 -7.61
CA LYS A 167 -6.09 7.59 -7.58
C LYS A 167 -6.54 8.70 -8.52
N LEU A 168 -7.00 8.34 -9.71
CA LEU A 168 -7.46 9.25 -10.76
C LEU A 168 -8.46 10.31 -10.27
N ASN A 169 -9.50 9.87 -9.55
CA ASN A 169 -10.59 10.74 -9.11
C ASN A 169 -10.16 11.74 -8.01
N GLU A 170 -9.10 11.45 -7.28
CA GLU A 170 -8.57 12.27 -6.19
C GLU A 170 -7.32 13.04 -6.63
N ASN A 171 -6.78 12.75 -7.81
CA ASN A 171 -5.46 13.20 -8.28
C ASN A 171 -4.38 13.03 -7.21
N LYS A 172 -4.30 11.83 -6.62
CA LYS A 172 -3.50 11.55 -5.44
C LYS A 172 -2.72 10.25 -5.58
N VAL A 173 -1.47 10.28 -5.14
CA VAL A 173 -0.62 9.09 -5.01
C VAL A 173 -0.65 8.57 -3.57
N ASN A 174 -0.89 7.28 -3.39
CA ASN A 174 -0.68 6.59 -2.12
C ASN A 174 0.46 5.60 -2.27
N LEU A 175 1.44 5.66 -1.38
CA LEU A 175 2.59 4.76 -1.35
C LEU A 175 2.47 3.82 -0.16
N TYR A 176 2.61 2.54 -0.41
CA TYR A 176 2.60 1.47 0.58
C TYR A 176 4.00 0.86 0.75
N SER A 177 4.96 1.35 0.00
CA SER A 177 6.39 1.02 0.05
C SER A 177 7.21 2.29 0.14
N LYS A 178 8.43 2.19 0.69
CA LYS A 178 9.43 3.27 0.69
C LYS A 178 10.33 3.24 -0.54
N ASP A 179 10.09 2.29 -1.45
CA ASP A 179 10.88 2.12 -2.65
C ASP A 179 10.64 3.28 -3.61
N ALA A 180 11.71 3.97 -3.99
CA ALA A 180 11.63 5.11 -4.90
C ALA A 180 11.15 4.71 -6.30
N VAL A 181 11.36 3.47 -6.73
CA VAL A 181 10.82 2.95 -7.99
C VAL A 181 9.30 3.00 -7.99
N VAL A 182 8.67 2.63 -6.87
CA VAL A 182 7.21 2.69 -6.70
C VAL A 182 6.72 4.14 -6.75
N TYR A 183 7.43 5.05 -6.08
CA TYR A 183 7.10 6.48 -6.15
C TYR A 183 7.13 6.99 -7.58
N PHE A 184 8.19 6.70 -8.32
CA PHE A 184 8.32 7.13 -9.72
C PHE A 184 7.26 6.53 -10.62
N HIS A 185 6.89 5.27 -10.42
CA HIS A 185 5.83 4.61 -11.16
C HIS A 185 4.47 5.31 -10.98
N GLU A 186 4.08 5.56 -9.72
CA GLU A 186 2.80 6.23 -9.43
C GLU A 186 2.80 7.71 -9.83
N LEU A 187 3.94 8.38 -9.70
CA LEU A 187 4.10 9.76 -10.17
C LEU A 187 4.01 9.83 -11.71
N ALA A 188 4.58 8.86 -12.42
CA ALA A 188 4.48 8.79 -13.88
C ALA A 188 3.02 8.63 -14.32
N HIS A 189 2.22 7.79 -13.69
CA HIS A 189 0.78 7.71 -13.93
C HIS A 189 0.07 9.04 -13.69
N ALA A 190 0.40 9.74 -12.61
CA ALA A 190 -0.19 11.02 -12.31
C ALA A 190 0.16 12.08 -13.35
N VAL A 191 1.42 12.15 -13.78
CA VAL A 191 1.89 13.07 -14.82
C VAL A 191 1.28 12.71 -16.18
N GLU A 192 1.25 11.45 -16.55
CA GLU A 192 0.62 11.00 -17.79
C GLU A 192 -0.84 11.44 -17.85
N HIS A 193 -1.61 11.18 -16.78
CA HIS A 193 -3.03 11.54 -16.71
C HIS A 193 -3.26 13.05 -16.85
N ASN A 194 -2.49 13.85 -16.13
CA ASN A 194 -2.73 15.28 -16.07
C ASN A 194 -2.17 16.05 -17.27
N PHE A 195 -1.09 15.57 -17.91
CA PHE A 195 -0.33 16.39 -18.85
C PHE A 195 -0.12 15.73 -20.23
N VAL A 196 -0.16 14.39 -20.33
CA VAL A 196 0.12 13.68 -21.59
C VAL A 196 -1.13 13.06 -22.17
N HIS A 197 -1.72 12.06 -21.52
CA HIS A 197 -2.91 11.34 -21.95
C HIS A 197 -3.90 11.19 -20.80
N ASN A 198 -5.19 11.13 -21.10
CA ASN A 198 -6.20 10.76 -20.12
C ASN A 198 -6.18 9.23 -19.94
N LEU A 199 -5.78 8.76 -18.78
CA LEU A 199 -5.71 7.33 -18.46
C LEU A 199 -7.05 6.60 -18.50
N THR A 200 -8.18 7.33 -18.43
CA THR A 200 -9.52 6.70 -18.56
C THR A 200 -9.80 6.18 -19.97
N THR A 201 -9.07 6.68 -20.98
CA THR A 201 -9.24 6.33 -22.40
C THR A 201 -8.05 5.58 -22.98
N LEU A 202 -6.96 5.45 -22.25
CA LEU A 202 -5.76 4.75 -22.67
C LEU A 202 -5.88 3.23 -22.41
N ASP A 203 -5.22 2.44 -23.26
CA ASP A 203 -5.06 1.00 -23.00
C ASP A 203 -4.23 0.81 -21.72
N GLY A 204 -4.80 0.09 -20.75
CA GLY A 204 -4.15 -0.10 -19.44
C GLY A 204 -2.78 -0.80 -19.53
N GLU A 205 -2.56 -1.70 -20.51
CA GLU A 205 -1.26 -2.34 -20.70
C GLU A 205 -0.21 -1.33 -21.21
N ILE A 206 -0.62 -0.37 -22.02
CA ILE A 206 0.26 0.72 -22.49
C ILE A 206 0.57 1.68 -21.34
N ALA A 207 -0.43 2.08 -20.56
CA ALA A 207 -0.23 2.96 -19.41
C ALA A 207 0.74 2.37 -18.39
N GLU A 208 0.56 1.09 -18.05
CA GLU A 208 1.46 0.38 -17.13
C GLU A 208 2.89 0.27 -17.67
N ALA A 209 3.05 -0.07 -18.96
CA ALA A 209 4.37 -0.15 -19.57
C ALA A 209 5.06 1.22 -19.64
N THR A 210 4.29 2.29 -19.89
CA THR A 210 4.79 3.67 -19.92
C THR A 210 5.27 4.10 -18.54
N ALA A 211 4.46 3.90 -17.50
CA ALA A 211 4.79 4.26 -16.13
C ALA A 211 6.02 3.47 -15.63
N GLU A 212 6.06 2.16 -15.88
CA GLU A 212 7.19 1.32 -15.49
C GLU A 212 8.50 1.77 -16.17
N PHE A 213 8.45 2.02 -17.49
CA PHE A 213 9.65 2.44 -18.21
C PHE A 213 10.09 3.86 -17.82
N ALA A 214 9.17 4.78 -17.56
CA ALA A 214 9.47 6.10 -17.02
C ALA A 214 10.13 6.01 -15.64
N ALA A 215 9.62 5.15 -14.75
CA ALA A 215 10.23 4.91 -13.45
C ALA A 215 11.65 4.37 -13.55
N MET A 216 11.91 3.42 -14.47
CA MET A 216 13.25 2.90 -14.74
C MET A 216 14.20 4.01 -15.20
N VAL A 217 13.77 4.89 -16.11
CA VAL A 217 14.57 6.01 -16.58
C VAL A 217 14.88 7.00 -15.46
N LEU A 218 13.89 7.32 -14.61
CA LEU A 218 14.08 8.20 -13.45
C LEU A 218 15.04 7.58 -12.42
N CYS A 219 14.96 6.28 -12.17
CA CYS A 219 15.92 5.56 -11.33
C CYS A 219 17.34 5.69 -11.87
N GLN A 220 17.52 5.47 -13.17
CA GLN A 220 18.83 5.61 -13.82
C GLN A 220 19.38 7.04 -13.69
N ILE A 221 18.53 8.06 -13.89
CA ILE A 221 18.91 9.48 -13.77
C ILE A 221 19.32 9.83 -12.34
N THR A 222 18.61 9.28 -11.35
CA THR A 222 18.84 9.57 -9.92
C THR A 222 19.87 8.64 -9.26
N GLY A 223 20.46 7.70 -10.01
CA GLY A 223 21.50 6.79 -9.50
C GLY A 223 20.97 5.66 -8.63
N ILE A 224 19.69 5.30 -8.75
CA ILE A 224 19.10 4.15 -8.08
C ILE A 224 19.37 2.91 -8.92
N GLU A 225 19.91 1.86 -8.31
CA GLU A 225 20.30 0.61 -8.97
C GLU A 225 19.43 -0.57 -8.56
N GLY A 226 19.45 -1.67 -9.32
CA GLY A 226 18.87 -2.96 -8.95
C GLY A 226 17.42 -3.18 -9.37
N TYR A 227 16.79 -2.24 -10.08
CA TYR A 227 15.40 -2.31 -10.55
C TYR A 227 15.25 -2.88 -11.97
N GLU A 228 16.32 -2.91 -12.78
CA GLU A 228 16.26 -3.14 -14.24
C GLU A 228 15.65 -4.48 -14.60
N LYS A 229 16.05 -5.52 -13.88
CA LYS A 229 15.57 -6.87 -14.16
C LYS A 229 14.07 -7.00 -13.88
N GLN A 230 13.61 -6.42 -12.79
CA GLN A 230 12.20 -6.47 -12.38
C GLN A 230 11.32 -5.66 -13.31
N GLY A 231 11.78 -4.46 -13.70
CA GLY A 231 11.08 -3.59 -14.62
C GLY A 231 10.92 -4.22 -16.01
N PHE A 232 11.97 -4.82 -16.58
CA PHE A 232 11.85 -5.53 -17.86
C PHE A 232 10.97 -6.77 -17.79
N GLU A 233 11.00 -7.53 -16.70
CA GLU A 233 10.09 -8.65 -16.50
C GLU A 233 8.63 -8.20 -16.40
N TYR A 234 8.39 -7.04 -15.79
CA TYR A 234 7.06 -6.43 -15.66
C TYR A 234 6.53 -6.02 -17.04
N ILE A 235 7.27 -5.24 -17.82
CA ILE A 235 6.90 -4.85 -19.18
C ILE A 235 6.66 -6.08 -20.07
N ALA A 236 7.47 -7.13 -19.93
CA ALA A 236 7.31 -8.35 -20.68
C ALA A 236 5.99 -9.10 -20.42
N ARG A 237 5.37 -8.93 -19.23
CA ARG A 237 4.06 -9.51 -18.92
C ARG A 237 2.95 -8.88 -19.76
N TYR A 238 3.05 -7.58 -20.03
CA TYR A 238 2.08 -6.85 -20.85
C TYR A 238 2.32 -7.07 -22.34
N ALA A 239 3.57 -7.07 -22.80
CA ALA A 239 3.91 -7.30 -24.21
C ALA A 239 3.56 -8.71 -24.70
N GLY A 240 3.58 -9.73 -23.83
CA GLY A 240 3.44 -11.15 -24.21
C GLY A 240 2.01 -11.67 -24.40
N LYS A 241 0.98 -10.89 -24.01
CA LYS A 241 -0.43 -11.38 -24.04
C LYS A 241 -1.04 -11.49 -25.42
N LYS A 242 -0.50 -10.81 -26.43
CA LYS A 242 -1.16 -10.65 -27.75
C LYS A 242 -0.70 -11.55 -28.90
N LYS A 243 0.50 -12.19 -28.90
CA LYS A 243 0.95 -13.11 -29.98
C LYS A 243 2.07 -14.08 -29.58
N LYS A 244 2.16 -15.25 -30.29
CA LYS A 244 3.26 -16.26 -30.22
C LYS A 244 4.56 -15.78 -30.95
N THR A 245 4.92 -14.51 -30.86
CA THR A 245 6.15 -13.96 -31.41
C THR A 245 7.27 -14.02 -30.36
N ASP A 246 8.51 -13.91 -30.80
CA ASP A 246 9.68 -13.87 -29.93
C ASP A 246 9.44 -12.81 -28.83
N LYS A 247 9.55 -13.23 -27.57
CA LYS A 247 9.22 -12.42 -26.41
C LYS A 247 10.04 -11.11 -26.38
N ALA A 248 11.30 -11.17 -26.78
CA ALA A 248 12.19 -10.02 -26.81
C ALA A 248 11.78 -8.99 -27.88
N GLU A 249 11.40 -9.44 -29.09
CA GLU A 249 10.93 -8.55 -30.16
C GLU A 249 9.61 -7.85 -29.79
N SER A 250 8.70 -8.55 -29.13
CA SER A 250 7.43 -7.98 -28.66
C SER A 250 7.64 -6.91 -27.59
N VAL A 251 8.56 -7.13 -26.65
CA VAL A 251 8.94 -6.16 -25.62
C VAL A 251 9.57 -4.92 -26.27
N LEU A 252 10.50 -5.11 -27.19
CA LEU A 252 11.16 -3.98 -27.89
C LEU A 252 10.14 -3.13 -28.66
N LYS A 253 9.19 -3.76 -29.37
CA LYS A 253 8.14 -3.04 -30.09
C LYS A 253 7.25 -2.22 -29.13
N MET A 254 6.91 -2.76 -27.98
CA MET A 254 6.15 -2.02 -26.95
C MET A 254 6.96 -0.82 -26.45
N ILE A 255 8.20 -1.02 -26.02
CA ILE A 255 9.06 0.06 -25.56
C ILE A 255 9.18 1.17 -26.62
N MET A 256 9.44 0.82 -27.88
CA MET A 256 9.54 1.80 -28.95
C MET A 256 8.23 2.57 -29.18
N SER A 257 7.07 1.95 -28.96
CA SER A 257 5.76 2.60 -29.13
C SER A 257 5.44 3.63 -28.04
N ILE A 258 6.02 3.51 -26.85
CA ILE A 258 5.77 4.40 -25.70
C ILE A 258 6.87 5.45 -25.51
N MET A 259 7.98 5.38 -26.25
CA MET A 259 9.18 6.18 -26.01
C MET A 259 8.92 7.70 -25.97
N SER A 260 8.09 8.21 -26.88
CA SER A 260 7.75 9.64 -26.91
C SER A 260 6.96 10.11 -25.69
N ASP A 261 6.13 9.25 -25.13
CA ASP A 261 5.35 9.59 -23.93
C ASP A 261 6.18 9.46 -22.66
N VAL A 262 7.07 8.46 -22.59
CA VAL A 262 8.09 8.34 -21.54
C VAL A 262 8.98 9.58 -21.51
N GLU A 263 9.49 10.04 -22.67
CA GLU A 263 10.31 11.26 -22.75
C GLU A 263 9.57 12.48 -22.20
N LYS A 264 8.29 12.68 -22.56
CA LYS A 264 7.48 13.79 -22.07
C LYS A 264 7.28 13.70 -20.55
N ILE A 265 6.91 12.52 -20.04
CA ILE A 265 6.66 12.31 -18.60
C ILE A 265 7.93 12.60 -17.80
N VAL A 266 9.07 12.02 -18.21
CA VAL A 266 10.34 12.21 -17.52
C VAL A 266 10.76 13.68 -17.53
N ASN A 267 10.67 14.37 -18.66
CA ASN A 267 11.01 15.80 -18.73
C ASN A 267 10.08 16.64 -17.84
N ILE A 268 8.77 16.39 -17.84
CA ILE A 268 7.85 17.10 -16.95
C ILE A 268 8.21 16.90 -15.46
N ILE A 269 8.61 15.70 -15.06
CA ILE A 269 9.02 15.41 -13.69
C ILE A 269 10.32 16.13 -13.34
N LEU A 270 11.32 16.10 -14.22
CA LEU A 270 12.60 16.76 -14.02
C LEU A 270 12.44 18.29 -13.96
N ASP A 271 11.73 18.87 -14.92
CA ASP A 271 11.43 20.29 -14.97
C ASP A 271 10.67 20.74 -13.70
N ALA A 272 9.67 19.96 -13.31
CA ALA A 272 8.89 20.26 -12.10
C ALA A 272 9.73 20.17 -10.82
N ALA A 273 10.69 19.25 -10.72
CA ALA A 273 11.61 19.20 -9.58
C ALA A 273 12.47 20.47 -9.49
N GLU A 274 12.78 21.12 -10.62
CA GLU A 274 13.48 22.41 -10.70
C GLU A 274 12.55 23.62 -10.58
N GLY A 275 11.23 23.40 -10.37
CA GLY A 275 10.22 24.46 -10.24
C GLY A 275 9.71 25.03 -11.58
N ILE A 276 10.04 24.36 -12.71
CA ILE A 276 9.55 24.71 -14.04
C ILE A 276 8.24 23.94 -14.29
N LEU A 277 7.11 24.65 -14.32
CA LEU A 277 5.81 23.99 -14.42
C LEU A 277 5.35 23.88 -15.89
N PRO A 278 4.77 22.72 -16.27
CA PRO A 278 4.20 22.55 -17.59
C PRO A 278 2.97 23.46 -17.77
N SER A 279 2.81 23.99 -18.99
CA SER A 279 1.56 24.68 -19.33
C SER A 279 0.39 23.71 -19.20
N LYS A 280 -0.62 24.03 -18.37
CA LYS A 280 -1.84 23.20 -18.26
C LYS A 280 -2.46 23.00 -19.64
N LYS A 281 -2.73 21.77 -20.03
CA LYS A 281 -3.57 21.50 -21.20
C LYS A 281 -4.89 22.24 -21.03
N ALA A 282 -5.20 23.14 -21.97
CA ALA A 282 -6.55 23.70 -22.03
C ALA A 282 -7.56 22.55 -22.11
N PRO A 283 -8.64 22.57 -21.32
CA PRO A 283 -9.67 21.54 -21.44
C PRO A 283 -10.13 21.51 -22.90
N LYS A 284 -10.00 20.35 -23.56
CA LYS A 284 -10.63 20.16 -24.86
C LYS A 284 -12.13 20.30 -24.60
N LEU A 285 -12.72 21.39 -25.10
CA LEU A 285 -14.16 21.52 -25.25
C LEU A 285 -14.65 20.31 -26.06
N GLU A 286 -15.30 19.39 -25.40
CA GLU A 286 -16.07 18.35 -26.09
C GLU A 286 -17.12 19.09 -26.92
N ALA A 287 -17.02 18.96 -28.24
CA ALA A 287 -18.07 19.44 -29.14
C ALA A 287 -19.34 18.65 -28.82
N VAL A 288 -20.40 19.37 -28.43
CA VAL A 288 -21.75 18.89 -28.21
C VAL A 288 -22.34 18.33 -29.51
#